data_8032b6cab6504e2f6431e2ae85cdfa58
#
_entry.id   8032b6cab6504e2f6431e2ae85cdfa58
#
_cell.length_a   1.000
_cell.length_b   1.000
_cell.length_c   1.000
_cell.angle_alpha   90.00
_cell.angle_beta   90.00
_cell.angle_gamma   90.00
#
_symmetry.space_group_name_H-M   'P 1'
#
loop_
_entity.id
_entity.type
_entity.pdbx_description
1 polymer ?
#
loop_
_entity_poly.entity_id
_entity_poly.type
_entity_poly.pdbx_seq_one_letter_code
_entity_poly.pdbx_strand_id
1 'polypeptide(L)'
;MPKVQSSQVVLDSAYRCFCRNGFRRTTISDIVEEAQLSRPTVYKYAGTKDEAFAKVVRVRLEQAATAAGEAADAARSPEAKVLGVLTVKLEVAIRLWDDSPAHAYELLAAASAHTPDLVAAYTDHLARLLASALDEAAPDAARQAADVLLTFTRGLEDDLRDTEAARLGLRTGVRMITSGALSRPVILPA
;
A
#
# COMPACT_ATOMS: atom_id res chain seq x y z
N MET A 1 -10.25 27.08 13.49
CA MET A 1 -10.28 25.63 13.26
C MET A 1 -9.35 24.92 14.24
N PRO A 2 -9.73 23.76 14.81
CA PRO A 2 -8.83 22.97 15.65
C PRO A 2 -7.58 22.54 14.85
N LYS A 3 -6.41 22.46 15.51
CA LYS A 3 -5.11 22.11 14.88
C LYS A 3 -5.14 20.82 14.05
N VAL A 4 -5.85 19.79 14.52
CA VAL A 4 -5.99 18.48 13.84
C VAL A 4 -6.74 18.64 12.52
N GLN A 5 -7.80 19.43 12.48
CA GLN A 5 -8.61 19.66 11.27
C GLN A 5 -7.80 20.37 10.17
N SER A 6 -6.96 21.37 10.55
CA SER A 6 -6.12 22.08 9.57
C SER A 6 -5.01 21.19 8.99
N SER A 7 -4.42 20.29 9.79
CA SER A 7 -3.43 19.34 9.31
C SER A 7 -4.04 18.37 8.29
N GLN A 8 -5.21 17.82 8.59
CA GLN A 8 -5.90 16.90 7.70
C GLN A 8 -6.26 17.56 6.38
N VAL A 9 -6.85 18.78 6.42
CA VAL A 9 -7.18 19.56 5.22
C VAL A 9 -5.96 19.77 4.33
N VAL A 10 -4.79 20.11 4.91
CA VAL A 10 -3.56 20.31 4.15
C VAL A 10 -3.08 19.02 3.49
N LEU A 11 -3.08 17.89 4.21
CA LEU A 11 -2.64 16.61 3.66
C LEU A 11 -3.60 16.06 2.59
N ASP A 12 -4.90 16.21 2.77
CA ASP A 12 -5.89 15.83 1.77
C ASP A 12 -5.77 16.69 0.51
N SER A 13 -5.50 17.99 0.67
CA SER A 13 -5.24 18.89 -0.45
C SER A 13 -3.95 18.53 -1.17
N ALA A 14 -2.88 18.21 -0.44
CA ALA A 14 -1.63 17.72 -1.02
C ALA A 14 -1.86 16.44 -1.83
N TYR A 15 -2.60 15.48 -1.29
CA TYR A 15 -2.95 14.24 -2.01
C TYR A 15 -3.68 14.55 -3.32
N ARG A 16 -4.73 15.38 -3.30
CA ARG A 16 -5.46 15.77 -4.52
C ARG A 16 -4.55 16.44 -5.55
N CYS A 17 -3.64 17.32 -5.10
CA CYS A 17 -2.68 17.97 -6.00
C CYS A 17 -1.74 16.93 -6.64
N PHE A 18 -1.20 15.97 -5.87
CA PHE A 18 -0.36 14.92 -6.40
C PHE A 18 -1.12 14.02 -7.39
N CYS A 19 -2.36 13.64 -7.10
CA CYS A 19 -3.19 12.85 -8.00
C CYS A 19 -3.48 13.58 -9.32
N ARG A 20 -3.73 14.88 -9.27
CA ARG A 20 -4.06 15.70 -10.45
C ARG A 20 -2.85 16.03 -11.32
N ASN A 21 -1.72 16.35 -10.71
CA ASN A 21 -0.57 16.93 -11.41
C ASN A 21 0.64 15.97 -11.50
N GLY A 22 0.62 14.84 -10.79
CA GLY A 22 1.80 13.99 -10.53
C GLY A 22 2.75 14.60 -9.49
N PHE A 23 3.73 13.81 -9.03
CA PHE A 23 4.73 14.27 -8.06
C PHE A 23 5.57 15.42 -8.63
N ARG A 24 6.08 15.26 -9.87
CA ARG A 24 7.05 16.20 -10.47
C ARG A 24 6.48 17.60 -10.63
N ARG A 25 5.25 17.73 -11.11
CA ARG A 25 4.61 19.02 -11.43
C ARG A 25 3.96 19.71 -10.24
N THR A 26 3.60 18.97 -9.19
CA THR A 26 3.01 19.55 -8.00
C THR A 26 3.98 20.50 -7.31
N THR A 27 3.48 21.65 -6.90
CA THR A 27 4.20 22.67 -6.12
C THR A 27 3.50 22.92 -4.78
N ILE A 28 4.20 23.53 -3.83
CA ILE A 28 3.57 23.97 -2.57
C ILE A 28 2.51 25.04 -2.82
N SER A 29 2.67 25.86 -3.87
CA SER A 29 1.67 26.87 -4.23
C SER A 29 0.34 26.24 -4.65
N ASP A 30 0.39 25.12 -5.38
CA ASP A 30 -0.83 24.37 -5.74
C ASP A 30 -1.53 23.84 -4.50
N ILE A 31 -0.77 23.35 -3.50
CA ILE A 31 -1.33 22.86 -2.23
C ILE A 31 -1.96 24.01 -1.42
N VAL A 32 -1.35 25.21 -1.44
CA VAL A 32 -1.91 26.41 -0.78
C VAL A 32 -3.23 26.81 -1.42
N GLU A 33 -3.30 26.83 -2.74
CA GLU A 33 -4.52 27.16 -3.51
C GLU A 33 -5.61 26.11 -3.25
N GLU A 34 -5.29 24.82 -3.34
CA GLU A 34 -6.22 23.72 -3.10
C GLU A 34 -6.74 23.68 -1.67
N ALA A 35 -5.90 23.96 -0.68
CA ALA A 35 -6.28 23.94 0.73
C ALA A 35 -7.11 25.14 1.15
N GLN A 36 -7.07 26.24 0.39
CA GLN A 36 -7.70 27.52 0.72
C GLN A 36 -7.32 28.01 2.12
N LEU A 37 -6.09 27.75 2.54
CA LEU A 37 -5.50 28.19 3.79
C LEU A 37 -4.36 29.17 3.54
N SER A 38 -4.01 29.96 4.58
CA SER A 38 -2.87 30.86 4.45
C SER A 38 -1.57 30.09 4.18
N ARG A 39 -0.69 30.69 3.38
CA ARG A 39 0.62 30.11 3.06
C ARG A 39 1.41 29.67 4.31
N PRO A 40 1.52 30.49 5.38
CA PRO A 40 2.16 30.04 6.63
C PRO A 40 1.50 28.82 7.26
N THR A 41 0.18 28.69 7.18
CA THR A 41 -0.53 27.52 7.70
C THR A 41 -0.18 26.27 6.92
N VAL A 42 -0.16 26.35 5.58
CA VAL A 42 0.21 25.20 4.75
C VAL A 42 1.67 24.79 4.98
N TYR A 43 2.61 25.74 4.99
CA TYR A 43 4.00 25.43 5.28
C TYR A 43 4.22 24.79 6.65
N LYS A 44 3.44 25.20 7.64
CA LYS A 44 3.50 24.60 9.00
C LYS A 44 3.16 23.12 9.00
N TYR A 45 2.19 22.68 8.21
CA TYR A 45 1.71 21.28 8.19
C TYR A 45 2.31 20.45 7.05
N ALA A 46 2.43 21.02 5.87
CA ALA A 46 3.03 20.35 4.72
C ALA A 46 4.57 20.34 4.78
N GLY A 47 5.17 21.48 5.11
CA GLY A 47 6.61 21.69 4.93
C GLY A 47 6.95 21.96 3.47
N THR A 48 8.03 21.37 2.99
CA THR A 48 8.40 21.32 1.57
C THR A 48 7.49 20.37 0.79
N LYS A 49 7.60 20.35 -0.54
CA LYS A 49 6.87 19.39 -1.37
C LYS A 49 7.19 17.94 -1.00
N ASP A 50 8.48 17.64 -0.82
CA ASP A 50 8.93 16.29 -0.47
C ASP A 50 8.43 15.86 0.92
N GLU A 51 8.44 16.77 1.89
CA GLU A 51 7.87 16.52 3.22
C GLU A 51 6.35 16.34 3.17
N ALA A 52 5.63 17.13 2.35
CA ALA A 52 4.21 16.97 2.13
C ALA A 52 3.91 15.59 1.53
N PHE A 53 4.67 15.18 0.52
CA PHE A 53 4.53 13.88 -0.11
C PHE A 53 4.81 12.75 0.87
N ALA A 54 5.90 12.82 1.62
CA ALA A 54 6.24 11.82 2.63
C ALA A 54 5.15 11.68 3.71
N LYS A 55 4.53 12.80 4.14
CA LYS A 55 3.42 12.78 5.09
C LYS A 55 2.17 12.13 4.50
N VAL A 56 1.85 12.43 3.24
CA VAL A 56 0.74 11.79 2.52
C VAL A 56 0.97 10.29 2.40
N VAL A 57 2.15 9.85 1.94
CA VAL A 57 2.50 8.43 1.83
C VAL A 57 2.41 7.75 3.19
N ARG A 58 2.97 8.35 4.25
CA ARG A 58 2.91 7.81 5.61
C ARG A 58 1.47 7.54 6.04
N VAL A 59 0.58 8.53 5.94
CA VAL A 59 -0.82 8.39 6.35
C VAL A 59 -1.52 7.27 5.56
N ARG A 60 -1.29 7.17 4.25
CA ARG A 60 -1.89 6.13 3.42
C ARG A 60 -1.39 4.73 3.77
N LEU A 61 -0.08 4.58 3.99
CA LEU A 61 0.49 3.28 4.36
C LEU A 61 0.13 2.88 5.80
N GLU A 62 0.04 3.81 6.75
CA GLU A 62 -0.44 3.54 8.12
C GLU A 62 -1.90 3.07 8.11
N GLN A 63 -2.77 3.71 7.34
CA GLN A 63 -4.16 3.28 7.16
C GLN A 63 -4.24 1.88 6.54
N ALA A 64 -3.44 1.62 5.53
CA ALA A 64 -3.38 0.31 4.88
C ALA A 64 -2.82 -0.78 5.82
N ALA A 65 -1.79 -0.47 6.61
CA ALA A 65 -1.25 -1.40 7.60
C ALA A 65 -2.29 -1.79 8.66
N THR A 66 -3.04 -0.80 9.17
CA THR A 66 -4.14 -1.05 10.12
C THR A 66 -5.21 -1.94 9.49
N ALA A 67 -5.68 -1.59 8.28
CA ALA A 67 -6.69 -2.37 7.58
C ALA A 67 -6.24 -3.81 7.26
N ALA A 68 -4.95 -4.02 6.96
CA ALA A 68 -4.39 -5.35 6.74
C ALA A 68 -4.39 -6.19 8.02
N GLY A 69 -4.04 -5.59 9.17
CA GLY A 69 -4.15 -6.24 10.47
C GLY A 69 -5.58 -6.64 10.80
N GLU A 70 -6.52 -5.71 10.66
CA GLU A 70 -7.96 -5.97 10.89
C GLU A 70 -8.49 -7.09 9.97
N ALA A 71 -8.09 -7.11 8.70
CA ALA A 71 -8.47 -8.16 7.76
C ALA A 71 -7.91 -9.53 8.16
N ALA A 72 -6.67 -9.58 8.67
CA ALA A 72 -6.07 -10.81 9.20
C ALA A 72 -6.79 -11.31 10.45
N ASP A 73 -7.13 -10.41 11.38
CA ASP A 73 -7.79 -10.75 12.65
C ASP A 73 -9.25 -11.22 12.45
N ALA A 74 -9.95 -10.64 11.48
CA ALA A 74 -11.32 -11.01 11.15
C ALA A 74 -11.44 -12.38 10.45
N ALA A 75 -10.39 -12.87 9.82
CA ALA A 75 -10.39 -14.11 9.05
C ALA A 75 -10.14 -15.34 9.94
N ARG A 76 -10.79 -16.48 9.59
CA ARG A 76 -10.77 -17.71 10.40
C ARG A 76 -9.86 -18.81 9.85
N SER A 77 -9.36 -18.67 8.62
CA SER A 77 -8.46 -19.65 8.03
C SER A 77 -7.18 -18.99 7.54
N PRO A 78 -6.06 -19.71 7.48
CA PRO A 78 -4.79 -19.18 6.95
C PRO A 78 -4.94 -18.56 5.56
N GLU A 79 -5.63 -19.24 4.63
CA GLU A 79 -5.88 -18.75 3.29
C GLU A 79 -6.70 -17.44 3.30
N ALA A 80 -7.74 -17.36 4.13
CA ALA A 80 -8.57 -16.14 4.22
C ALA A 80 -7.78 -14.98 4.85
N LYS A 81 -6.91 -15.23 5.83
CA LYS A 81 -6.00 -14.22 6.41
C LYS A 81 -5.06 -13.68 5.33
N VAL A 82 -4.38 -14.56 4.60
CA VAL A 82 -3.49 -14.20 3.50
C VAL A 82 -4.22 -13.38 2.44
N LEU A 83 -5.39 -13.85 1.99
CA LEU A 83 -6.18 -13.15 0.99
C LEU A 83 -6.62 -11.76 1.48
N GLY A 84 -7.04 -11.64 2.73
CA GLY A 84 -7.44 -10.36 3.34
C GLY A 84 -6.31 -9.34 3.34
N VAL A 85 -5.13 -9.73 3.83
CA VAL A 85 -3.93 -8.88 3.86
C VAL A 85 -3.55 -8.41 2.45
N LEU A 86 -3.49 -9.32 1.49
CA LEU A 86 -3.07 -9.00 0.13
C LEU A 86 -4.14 -8.24 -0.66
N THR A 87 -5.42 -8.44 -0.34
CA THR A 87 -6.49 -7.61 -0.89
C THR A 87 -6.31 -6.15 -0.47
N VAL A 88 -6.03 -5.88 0.80
CA VAL A 88 -5.74 -4.51 1.27
C VAL A 88 -4.54 -3.92 0.52
N LYS A 89 -3.46 -4.69 0.34
CA LYS A 89 -2.28 -4.23 -0.40
C LYS A 89 -2.63 -3.85 -1.84
N LEU A 90 -3.33 -4.72 -2.56
CA LEU A 90 -3.72 -4.47 -3.96
C LEU A 90 -4.67 -3.26 -4.07
N GLU A 91 -5.62 -3.13 -3.14
CA GLU A 91 -6.58 -2.01 -3.13
C GLU A 91 -5.91 -0.64 -2.90
N VAL A 92 -4.75 -0.57 -2.26
CA VAL A 92 -3.97 0.69 -2.18
C VAL A 92 -3.56 1.16 -3.57
N ALA A 93 -3.05 0.25 -4.40
CA ALA A 93 -2.64 0.56 -5.77
C ALA A 93 -3.86 0.84 -6.68
N ILE A 94 -4.93 0.06 -6.55
CA ILE A 94 -6.18 0.25 -7.31
C ILE A 94 -6.80 1.62 -7.00
N ARG A 95 -6.92 2.00 -5.73
CA ARG A 95 -7.45 3.31 -5.35
C ARG A 95 -6.62 4.47 -5.90
N LEU A 96 -5.29 4.32 -5.86
CA LEU A 96 -4.41 5.32 -6.45
C LEU A 96 -4.61 5.40 -7.97
N TRP A 97 -4.82 4.26 -8.64
CA TRP A 97 -5.15 4.22 -10.06
C TRP A 97 -6.49 4.91 -10.35
N ASP A 98 -7.52 4.64 -9.57
CA ASP A 98 -8.85 5.25 -9.73
C ASP A 98 -8.79 6.78 -9.47
N ASP A 99 -8.05 7.22 -8.45
CA ASP A 99 -7.89 8.64 -8.10
C ASP A 99 -6.99 9.39 -9.11
N SER A 100 -6.07 8.71 -9.76
CA SER A 100 -5.03 9.30 -10.62
C SER A 100 -4.59 8.38 -11.77
N PRO A 101 -5.47 8.07 -12.74
CA PRO A 101 -5.12 7.15 -13.84
C PRO A 101 -3.91 7.62 -14.65
N ALA A 102 -3.72 8.94 -14.78
CA ALA A 102 -2.60 9.53 -15.54
C ALA A 102 -1.25 9.49 -14.79
N HIS A 103 -1.26 9.41 -13.45
CA HIS A 103 -0.04 9.60 -12.65
C HIS A 103 0.18 8.50 -11.60
N ALA A 104 -0.68 7.47 -11.52
CA ALA A 104 -0.58 6.42 -10.50
C ALA A 104 0.81 5.77 -10.48
N TYR A 105 1.33 5.35 -11.63
CA TYR A 105 2.67 4.75 -11.71
C TYR A 105 3.79 5.73 -11.33
N GLU A 106 3.68 7.00 -11.72
CA GLU A 106 4.63 8.04 -11.29
C GLU A 106 4.62 8.18 -9.77
N LEU A 107 3.44 8.19 -9.15
CA LEU A 107 3.27 8.35 -7.71
C LEU A 107 3.77 7.13 -6.93
N LEU A 108 3.54 5.91 -7.43
CA LEU A 108 4.09 4.68 -6.84
C LEU A 108 5.62 4.66 -6.92
N ALA A 109 6.18 5.02 -8.09
CA ALA A 109 7.63 5.13 -8.26
C ALA A 109 8.22 6.23 -7.37
N ALA A 110 7.54 7.39 -7.25
CA ALA A 110 7.96 8.47 -6.36
C ALA A 110 7.92 8.04 -4.89
N ALA A 111 6.92 7.29 -4.45
CA ALA A 111 6.86 6.77 -3.08
C ALA A 111 8.07 5.87 -2.79
N SER A 112 8.41 4.96 -3.69
CA SER A 112 9.59 4.09 -3.55
C SER A 112 10.90 4.87 -3.55
N ALA A 113 11.01 5.94 -4.35
CA ALA A 113 12.25 6.73 -4.49
C ALA A 113 12.44 7.76 -3.36
N HIS A 114 11.36 8.43 -2.92
CA HIS A 114 11.44 9.53 -1.95
C HIS A 114 11.10 9.11 -0.52
N THR A 115 10.48 7.94 -0.31
CA THR A 115 10.09 7.42 1.00
C THR A 115 10.41 5.93 1.15
N PRO A 116 11.64 5.46 0.81
CA PRO A 116 11.98 4.03 0.80
C PRO A 116 11.75 3.37 2.16
N ASP A 117 12.09 4.06 3.26
CA ASP A 117 11.94 3.53 4.61
C ASP A 117 10.46 3.28 4.98
N LEU A 118 9.55 4.16 4.54
CA LEU A 118 8.11 3.99 4.78
C LEU A 118 7.57 2.79 3.99
N VAL A 119 7.98 2.67 2.72
CA VAL A 119 7.57 1.55 1.87
C VAL A 119 8.15 0.24 2.38
N ALA A 120 9.41 0.22 2.82
CA ALA A 120 10.04 -0.95 3.43
C ALA A 120 9.33 -1.36 4.73
N ALA A 121 9.09 -0.43 5.65
CA ALA A 121 8.40 -0.71 6.90
C ALA A 121 6.98 -1.28 6.69
N TYR A 122 6.24 -0.75 5.71
CA TYR A 122 4.93 -1.27 5.32
C TYR A 122 5.05 -2.71 4.76
N THR A 123 5.98 -2.94 3.83
CA THR A 123 6.21 -4.26 3.23
C THR A 123 6.60 -5.29 4.30
N ASP A 124 7.49 -4.93 5.22
CA ASP A 124 7.89 -5.79 6.34
C ASP A 124 6.74 -6.09 7.29
N HIS A 125 5.85 -5.11 7.52
CA HIS A 125 4.64 -5.34 8.31
C HIS A 125 3.73 -6.38 7.65
N LEU A 126 3.46 -6.24 6.35
CA LEU A 126 2.67 -7.23 5.60
C LEU A 126 3.34 -8.61 5.60
N ALA A 127 4.66 -8.67 5.40
CA ALA A 127 5.41 -9.94 5.45
C ALA A 127 5.24 -10.66 6.79
N ARG A 128 5.25 -9.92 7.91
CA ARG A 128 4.99 -10.51 9.24
C ARG A 128 3.57 -11.03 9.39
N LEU A 129 2.56 -10.29 8.92
CA LEU A 129 1.16 -10.75 8.96
C LEU A 129 0.97 -12.02 8.14
N LEU A 130 1.55 -12.07 6.94
CA LEU A 130 1.47 -13.24 6.06
C LEU A 130 2.20 -14.44 6.63
N ALA A 131 3.42 -14.25 7.13
CA ALA A 131 4.18 -15.32 7.78
C ALA A 131 3.44 -15.88 8.99
N SER A 132 2.90 -15.01 9.87
CA SER A 132 2.09 -15.43 11.02
C SER A 132 0.84 -16.21 10.61
N ALA A 133 0.17 -15.81 9.52
CA ALA A 133 -1.01 -16.53 9.02
C ALA A 133 -0.67 -17.93 8.49
N LEU A 134 0.54 -18.15 8.00
CA LEU A 134 1.01 -19.42 7.42
C LEU A 134 1.77 -20.30 8.41
N ASP A 135 2.30 -19.72 9.50
CA ASP A 135 3.16 -20.43 10.47
C ASP A 135 2.46 -21.61 11.12
N GLU A 136 1.18 -21.51 11.43
CA GLU A 136 0.39 -22.61 12.01
C GLU A 136 0.33 -23.84 11.10
N ALA A 137 0.44 -23.64 9.78
CA ALA A 137 0.23 -24.69 8.78
C ALA A 137 1.54 -25.13 8.10
N ALA A 138 2.55 -24.28 8.00
CA ALA A 138 3.82 -24.54 7.32
C ALA A 138 4.96 -23.67 7.87
N PRO A 139 5.43 -23.88 9.12
CA PRO A 139 6.41 -23.01 9.79
C PRO A 139 7.70 -22.80 8.99
N ASP A 140 8.25 -23.88 8.42
CA ASP A 140 9.51 -23.84 7.68
C ASP A 140 9.43 -23.07 6.34
N ALA A 141 8.23 -22.96 5.78
CA ALA A 141 7.99 -22.31 4.49
C ALA A 141 7.29 -20.95 4.62
N ALA A 142 6.79 -20.57 5.80
CA ALA A 142 5.92 -19.41 6.00
C ALA A 142 6.56 -18.10 5.51
N ARG A 143 7.83 -17.87 5.84
CA ARG A 143 8.56 -16.67 5.43
C ARG A 143 8.75 -16.61 3.91
N GLN A 144 9.20 -17.71 3.33
CA GLN A 144 9.41 -17.80 1.88
C GLN A 144 8.08 -17.64 1.11
N ALA A 145 7.01 -18.26 1.60
CA ALA A 145 5.69 -18.11 1.01
C ALA A 145 5.17 -16.68 1.09
N ALA A 146 5.42 -15.97 2.21
CA ALA A 146 5.09 -14.55 2.35
C ALA A 146 5.81 -13.69 1.30
N ASP A 147 7.10 -13.92 1.09
CA ASP A 147 7.90 -13.17 0.09
C ASP A 147 7.42 -13.44 -1.34
N VAL A 148 7.07 -14.69 -1.66
CA VAL A 148 6.49 -15.08 -2.95
C VAL A 148 5.14 -14.39 -3.16
N LEU A 149 4.26 -14.38 -2.16
CA LEU A 149 2.95 -13.76 -2.21
C LEU A 149 3.03 -12.25 -2.39
N LEU A 150 3.95 -11.56 -1.72
CA LEU A 150 4.19 -10.13 -1.90
C LEU A 150 4.72 -9.82 -3.30
N THR A 151 5.64 -10.64 -3.81
CA THR A 151 6.18 -10.49 -5.16
C THR A 151 5.10 -10.72 -6.22
N PHE A 152 4.29 -11.75 -6.04
CA PHE A 152 3.14 -12.03 -6.91
C PHE A 152 2.16 -10.85 -6.93
N THR A 153 1.79 -10.31 -5.76
CA THR A 153 0.86 -9.18 -5.67
C THR A 153 1.44 -7.93 -6.34
N ARG A 154 2.76 -7.69 -6.21
CA ARG A 154 3.42 -6.58 -6.93
C ARG A 154 3.28 -6.72 -8.44
N GLY A 155 3.41 -7.94 -8.99
CA GLY A 155 3.19 -8.17 -10.42
C GLY A 155 1.77 -7.85 -10.88
N LEU A 156 0.76 -7.98 -10.01
CA LEU A 156 -0.62 -7.57 -10.33
C LEU A 156 -0.78 -6.04 -10.32
N GLU A 157 0.06 -5.31 -9.60
CA GLU A 157 0.04 -3.84 -9.53
C GLU A 157 0.70 -3.18 -10.76
N ASP A 158 1.43 -3.94 -11.58
CA ASP A 158 2.09 -3.43 -12.78
C ASP A 158 1.12 -3.13 -13.94
N ASP A 159 -0.09 -3.72 -13.93
CA ASP A 159 -1.14 -3.42 -14.91
C ASP A 159 -2.52 -3.37 -14.24
N LEU A 160 -2.96 -2.17 -13.92
CA LEU A 160 -4.25 -1.90 -13.28
C LEU A 160 -5.31 -1.36 -14.25
N ARG A 161 -5.11 -1.51 -15.57
CA ARG A 161 -6.13 -1.12 -16.56
C ARG A 161 -7.40 -1.98 -16.45
N ASP A 162 -7.26 -3.21 -15.97
CA ASP A 162 -8.37 -4.10 -15.61
C ASP A 162 -8.24 -4.50 -14.13
N THR A 163 -8.83 -3.70 -13.27
CA THR A 163 -8.78 -3.92 -11.80
C THR A 163 -9.55 -5.18 -11.38
N GLU A 164 -10.58 -5.58 -12.12
CA GLU A 164 -11.31 -6.82 -11.84
C GLU A 164 -10.46 -8.05 -12.17
N ALA A 165 -9.72 -8.02 -13.29
CA ALA A 165 -8.77 -9.08 -13.62
C ALA A 165 -7.67 -9.17 -12.55
N ALA A 166 -7.16 -8.05 -12.04
CA ALA A 166 -6.19 -8.03 -10.96
C ALA A 166 -6.75 -8.65 -9.67
N ARG A 167 -7.98 -8.30 -9.27
CA ARG A 167 -8.66 -8.91 -8.11
C ARG A 167 -8.89 -10.41 -8.29
N LEU A 168 -9.33 -10.84 -9.47
CA LEU A 168 -9.51 -12.26 -9.78
C LEU A 168 -8.17 -13.00 -9.76
N GLY A 169 -7.13 -12.40 -10.36
CA GLY A 169 -5.76 -12.91 -10.34
C GLY A 169 -5.25 -13.11 -8.91
N LEU A 170 -5.47 -12.12 -8.04
CA LEU A 170 -5.10 -12.21 -6.63
C LEU A 170 -5.76 -13.41 -5.94
N ARG A 171 -7.08 -13.55 -6.05
CA ARG A 171 -7.82 -14.67 -5.43
C ARG A 171 -7.33 -16.03 -5.94
N THR A 172 -7.09 -16.13 -7.24
CA THR A 172 -6.64 -17.38 -7.86
C THR A 172 -5.21 -17.71 -7.43
N GLY A 173 -4.29 -16.74 -7.49
CA GLY A 173 -2.89 -16.94 -7.14
C GLY A 173 -2.70 -17.25 -5.66
N VAL A 174 -3.40 -16.55 -4.76
CA VAL A 174 -3.37 -16.84 -3.32
C VAL A 174 -3.77 -18.29 -3.07
N ARG A 175 -4.89 -18.75 -3.61
CA ARG A 175 -5.34 -20.14 -3.46
C ARG A 175 -4.30 -21.15 -3.97
N MET A 176 -3.71 -20.92 -5.15
CA MET A 176 -2.72 -21.82 -5.72
C MET A 176 -1.43 -21.87 -4.88
N ILE A 177 -0.94 -20.71 -4.44
CA ILE A 177 0.30 -20.61 -3.67
C ILE A 177 0.12 -21.19 -2.26
N THR A 178 -0.99 -20.86 -1.58
CA THR A 178 -1.27 -21.38 -0.24
C THR A 178 -1.53 -22.89 -0.27
N SER A 179 -2.27 -23.40 -1.25
CA SER A 179 -2.47 -24.86 -1.39
C SER A 179 -1.14 -25.59 -1.61
N GLY A 180 -0.21 -25.03 -2.39
CA GLY A 180 1.13 -25.58 -2.58
C GLY A 180 1.96 -25.54 -1.29
N ALA A 181 1.96 -24.42 -0.57
CA ALA A 181 2.68 -24.25 0.68
C ALA A 181 2.15 -25.15 1.81
N LEU A 182 0.82 -25.40 1.83
CA LEU A 182 0.16 -26.24 2.83
C LEU A 182 0.22 -27.74 2.51
N SER A 183 0.59 -28.13 1.30
CA SER A 183 0.45 -29.52 0.82
C SER A 183 1.68 -30.43 0.99
N ARG A 184 2.82 -29.98 1.49
CA ARG A 184 4.06 -30.70 1.92
C ARG A 184 5.33 -29.89 1.64
N PRO A 185 6.41 -30.06 2.41
CA PRO A 185 7.71 -29.51 2.05
C PRO A 185 8.18 -30.19 0.74
N VAL A 186 8.42 -29.38 -0.29
CA VAL A 186 9.18 -29.84 -1.46
C VAL A 186 10.62 -30.01 -0.98
N ILE A 187 11.00 -31.24 -0.61
CA ILE A 187 12.39 -31.61 -0.44
C ILE A 187 12.99 -31.59 -1.84
N LEU A 188 13.66 -30.51 -2.20
CA LEU A 188 14.56 -30.54 -3.37
C LEU A 188 15.73 -31.42 -2.99
N PRO A 189 16.05 -32.47 -3.78
CA PRO A 189 17.26 -33.22 -3.56
C PRO A 189 18.48 -32.33 -3.75
N ALA A 190 19.47 -32.52 -2.88
CA ALA A 190 20.75 -31.85 -2.90
C ALA A 190 21.53 -32.16 -4.19
#